data_23e9eba2f2db89812ad3fe93eebc6100
#
_entry.id   23e9eba2f2db89812ad3fe93eebc6100
#
_cell.length_a   1.000
_cell.length_b   1.000
_cell.length_c   1.000
_cell.angle_alpha   90.00
_cell.angle_beta   90.00
_cell.angle_gamma   90.00
#
_symmetry.space_group_name_H-M   'P 1'
#
loop_
_entity.id
_entity.type
_entity.pdbx_description
1 polymer ?
#
loop_
_entity_poly.entity_id
_entity_poly.type
_entity_poly.pdbx_seq_one_letter_code
_entity_poly.pdbx_strand_id
1 'polypeptide(L)'
;MRWLLLAPFLVLSSGVWAKPAIQWNSSEFSALHELASGLRGKDDLPGELTRLEFKTDIKVDKDTVRRRVRDVWYYPSSTDVQNNGTDRIYFDEQTDQVTIHLAASIDAKGRLHAFEADNLKITNVDNGNTFTDRRQAVVALPGLGAGSIAMLEYEIVTDRSRLEMGWTDIYSSQIMVPVSHWALTVEWPEDEQVDWDVGGHWISCEGDNNGLSCLGADIPAVRFAGEVSWADEVDHLIVGEAKGWDAVIDRARSAFDQALADTRGSDELLVELETGRLTQSEQIARIHEFVARDIRYVSMSELGHAVTPHSVASTLSSRYGDCKDKSAVLHHLLKLIGVEAFPVLVATQRNDPSRLTVPSMRYFDHMVVCFELEGNTHCLDATDAHTDWLHTPAWIQGKVALKLEPGSEPDEIAVAPFRWKVRVNSELNFTGQGGATEQQKRTYIGEYAGIFRSFLSGMDSDSRREWAVQNYQEQVADTVEPAFEFVGFESLAPEVSVRSDTEFDPFLNPEEAMSYFEQSAWLNQEIHSLYLEKNGRAARFPGLQVTTTYRFDVGAAWSLTTLTPEFDYSNDFGRMVRHVQRRGNQTLDVVTELEIPEQSVPQGEVDRFNRFLDVLVRESRISFSGEVL
;
A
#
# COMPACT_ATOMS: atom_id res chain seq x y z
N MET A 1 -14.43 56.04 -49.35
CA MET A 1 -13.92 56.18 -47.93
C MET A 1 -14.05 54.82 -47.25
N ARG A 2 -12.98 54.07 -47.24
CA ARG A 2 -12.89 52.74 -46.56
C ARG A 2 -12.25 52.93 -45.18
N TRP A 3 -12.94 52.59 -44.12
CA TRP A 3 -12.39 52.52 -42.79
C TRP A 3 -11.86 51.13 -42.53
N LEU A 4 -10.54 51.00 -42.38
CA LEU A 4 -9.87 49.78 -41.86
C LEU A 4 -9.97 49.78 -40.33
N LEU A 5 -10.63 48.81 -39.76
CA LEU A 5 -10.57 48.45 -38.36
C LEU A 5 -9.35 47.58 -38.12
N LEU A 6 -8.35 48.13 -37.45
CA LEU A 6 -7.22 47.39 -36.86
C LEU A 6 -7.71 46.71 -35.57
N ALA A 7 -7.81 45.39 -35.57
CA ALA A 7 -7.94 44.60 -34.36
C ALA A 7 -6.54 44.40 -33.73
N PRO A 8 -6.37 44.58 -32.41
CA PRO A 8 -5.12 44.26 -31.78
C PRO A 8 -4.97 42.72 -31.70
N PHE A 9 -3.93 42.19 -32.30
CA PHE A 9 -3.45 40.85 -32.07
C PHE A 9 -2.91 40.78 -30.63
N LEU A 10 -3.62 40.13 -29.72
CA LEU A 10 -3.07 39.63 -28.49
C LEU A 10 -2.10 38.51 -28.86
N VAL A 11 -0.82 38.77 -28.76
CA VAL A 11 0.22 37.76 -28.75
C VAL A 11 0.13 37.07 -27.37
N LEU A 12 -0.59 35.96 -27.35
CA LEU A 12 -0.43 34.99 -26.28
C LEU A 12 1.00 34.45 -26.39
N SER A 13 1.90 34.93 -25.53
CA SER A 13 3.21 34.31 -25.31
C SER A 13 2.95 32.96 -24.66
N SER A 14 2.82 31.90 -25.46
CA SER A 14 3.04 30.54 -25.00
C SER A 14 4.49 30.47 -24.53
N GLY A 15 4.71 30.48 -23.22
CA GLY A 15 6.01 30.24 -22.64
C GLY A 15 6.49 28.86 -23.06
N VAL A 16 7.35 28.85 -24.05
CA VAL A 16 8.13 27.64 -24.37
C VAL A 16 9.15 27.51 -23.26
N TRP A 17 8.90 26.59 -22.33
CA TRP A 17 9.84 26.26 -21.28
C TRP A 17 11.13 25.74 -21.92
N ALA A 18 12.24 26.38 -21.57
CA ALA A 18 13.55 25.99 -22.07
C ALA A 18 13.91 24.59 -21.50
N LYS A 19 14.51 23.74 -22.36
CA LYS A 19 15.14 22.51 -21.90
C LYS A 19 16.11 22.80 -20.75
N PRO A 20 16.30 21.87 -19.78
CA PRO A 20 17.32 22.02 -18.74
C PRO A 20 18.65 22.43 -19.35
N ALA A 21 19.24 23.50 -18.86
CA ALA A 21 20.53 23.95 -19.33
C ALA A 21 21.63 23.09 -18.69
N ILE A 22 22.52 22.53 -19.51
CA ILE A 22 23.74 21.87 -19.02
C ILE A 22 24.86 22.89 -19.05
N GLN A 23 25.40 23.17 -17.87
CA GLN A 23 26.57 24.04 -17.72
C GLN A 23 27.75 23.22 -17.26
N TRP A 24 28.89 23.38 -17.94
CA TRP A 24 30.12 22.69 -17.66
C TRP A 24 31.10 23.66 -16.95
N ASN A 25 31.58 23.23 -15.79
CA ASN A 25 32.64 23.96 -15.07
C ASN A 25 33.87 23.08 -14.94
N SER A 26 34.99 23.50 -15.55
CA SER A 26 36.26 22.75 -15.55
C SER A 26 36.82 22.51 -14.14
N SER A 27 36.50 23.35 -13.15
CA SER A 27 36.93 23.16 -11.77
C SER A 27 36.23 21.95 -11.11
N GLU A 28 35.03 21.61 -11.53
CA GLU A 28 34.25 20.48 -10.99
C GLU A 28 34.79 19.15 -11.52
N PHE A 29 35.24 19.09 -12.77
CA PHE A 29 35.97 17.91 -13.28
C PHE A 29 37.25 17.64 -12.49
N SER A 30 37.95 18.68 -12.04
CA SER A 30 39.14 18.54 -11.18
C SER A 30 38.77 17.88 -9.84
N ALA A 31 37.65 18.27 -9.21
CA ALA A 31 37.16 17.67 -7.98
C ALA A 31 36.84 16.17 -8.15
N LEU A 32 36.22 15.77 -9.26
CA LEU A 32 35.98 14.36 -9.57
C LEU A 32 37.28 13.58 -9.76
N HIS A 33 38.31 14.19 -10.43
CA HIS A 33 39.62 13.58 -10.57
C HIS A 33 40.38 13.43 -9.25
N GLU A 34 40.31 14.43 -8.38
CA GLU A 34 40.94 14.40 -7.06
C GLU A 34 40.28 13.32 -6.18
N LEU A 35 38.92 13.23 -6.16
CA LEU A 35 38.21 12.20 -5.45
C LEU A 35 38.56 10.79 -5.95
N ALA A 36 38.53 10.58 -7.26
CA ALA A 36 38.90 9.31 -7.87
C ALA A 36 40.36 8.91 -7.59
N SER A 37 41.28 9.87 -7.58
CA SER A 37 42.71 9.64 -7.28
C SER A 37 42.92 9.34 -5.79
N GLY A 38 42.21 10.03 -4.92
CA GLY A 38 42.25 9.81 -3.47
C GLY A 38 41.74 8.41 -3.06
N LEU A 39 40.70 7.93 -3.71
CA LEU A 39 40.16 6.59 -3.46
C LEU A 39 41.08 5.48 -4.01
N ARG A 40 41.71 5.68 -5.18
CA ARG A 40 42.63 4.69 -5.78
C ARG A 40 43.97 4.56 -5.07
N GLY A 41 44.36 5.55 -4.32
CA GLY A 41 45.58 5.52 -3.52
C GLY A 41 45.48 4.77 -2.20
N LYS A 42 44.28 4.37 -1.81
CA LYS A 42 43.98 3.57 -0.63
C LYS A 42 43.55 2.18 -1.11
N ASP A 43 44.07 1.12 -0.48
CA ASP A 43 43.62 -0.27 -0.71
C ASP A 43 42.13 -0.52 -0.26
N ASP A 44 41.38 0.56 0.02
CA ASP A 44 40.08 0.57 0.66
C ASP A 44 38.95 1.02 -0.28
N LEU A 45 38.94 0.62 -1.55
CA LEU A 45 37.72 0.79 -2.37
C LEU A 45 36.63 -0.12 -1.84
N PRO A 46 35.38 0.40 -1.74
CA PRO A 46 34.26 -0.42 -1.28
C PRO A 46 34.09 -1.70 -2.10
N GLY A 47 33.83 -2.83 -1.43
CA GLY A 47 33.61 -4.11 -2.12
C GLY A 47 32.19 -4.24 -2.72
N GLU A 48 31.32 -3.27 -2.45
CA GLU A 48 29.92 -3.23 -2.88
C GLU A 48 29.56 -1.87 -3.48
N LEU A 49 28.43 -1.80 -4.21
CA LEU A 49 27.87 -0.54 -4.71
C LEU A 49 27.71 0.45 -3.55
N THR A 50 28.34 1.61 -3.67
CA THR A 50 28.41 2.59 -2.60
C THR A 50 28.14 4.00 -3.13
N ARG A 51 27.30 4.75 -2.44
CA ARG A 51 27.16 6.19 -2.62
C ARG A 51 28.27 6.88 -1.85
N LEU A 52 29.30 7.35 -2.56
CA LEU A 52 30.48 7.93 -1.93
C LEU A 52 30.20 9.29 -1.29
N GLU A 53 29.38 10.11 -1.95
CA GLU A 53 28.98 11.42 -1.45
C GLU A 53 27.54 11.71 -1.89
N PHE A 54 26.74 12.19 -0.96
CA PHE A 54 25.49 12.86 -1.23
C PHE A 54 25.48 14.19 -0.51
N LYS A 55 25.49 15.28 -1.28
CA LYS A 55 25.46 16.62 -0.73
C LYS A 55 24.30 17.40 -1.33
N THR A 56 23.54 18.09 -0.46
CA THR A 56 22.46 18.99 -0.86
C THR A 56 22.61 20.33 -0.18
N ASP A 57 22.70 21.40 -0.97
CA ASP A 57 22.66 22.78 -0.46
C ASP A 57 21.31 23.40 -0.85
N ILE A 58 20.53 23.82 0.15
CA ILE A 58 19.19 24.39 -0.01
C ILE A 58 19.25 25.86 0.35
N LYS A 59 18.72 26.70 -0.52
CA LYS A 59 18.49 28.11 -0.22
C LYS A 59 17.01 28.44 -0.41
N VAL A 60 16.39 28.89 0.66
CA VAL A 60 15.00 29.36 0.69
C VAL A 60 15.02 30.87 0.57
N ASP A 61 14.34 31.39 -0.43
CA ASP A 61 14.05 32.80 -0.58
C ASP A 61 12.51 33.00 -0.53
N LYS A 62 12.07 34.25 -0.51
CA LYS A 62 10.64 34.57 -0.45
C LYS A 62 9.83 33.89 -1.57
N ASP A 63 10.37 33.87 -2.79
CA ASP A 63 9.65 33.47 -3.98
C ASP A 63 10.17 32.13 -4.54
N THR A 64 11.33 31.64 -4.06
CA THR A 64 11.96 30.43 -4.60
C THR A 64 12.57 29.56 -3.52
N VAL A 65 12.62 28.24 -3.81
CA VAL A 65 13.47 27.27 -3.11
C VAL A 65 14.45 26.70 -4.12
N ARG A 66 15.73 26.92 -3.87
CA ARG A 66 16.84 26.43 -4.70
C ARG A 66 17.50 25.24 -4.02
N ARG A 67 17.64 24.12 -4.72
CA ARG A 67 18.29 22.90 -4.23
C ARG A 67 19.42 22.54 -5.17
N ARG A 68 20.66 22.59 -4.71
CA ARG A 68 21.83 22.11 -5.44
C ARG A 68 22.25 20.78 -4.87
N VAL A 69 22.24 19.75 -5.70
CA VAL A 69 22.51 18.36 -5.33
C VAL A 69 23.80 17.90 -6.01
N ARG A 70 24.70 17.30 -5.24
CA ARG A 70 25.86 16.57 -5.73
C ARG A 70 25.74 15.13 -5.28
N ASP A 71 25.83 14.20 -6.23
CA ASP A 71 25.66 12.76 -6.04
C ASP A 71 26.82 12.00 -6.68
N VAL A 72 27.57 11.24 -5.88
CA VAL A 72 28.78 10.52 -6.32
C VAL A 72 28.66 9.05 -5.97
N TRP A 73 28.83 8.20 -6.99
CA TRP A 73 28.67 6.76 -6.87
C TRP A 73 29.93 5.98 -7.27
N TYR A 74 30.21 4.88 -6.59
CA TYR A 74 31.19 3.89 -6.95
C TYR A 74 30.54 2.58 -7.38
N TYR A 75 30.91 2.05 -8.53
CA TYR A 75 30.35 0.84 -9.13
C TYR A 75 31.43 -0.28 -9.16
N PRO A 76 31.43 -1.23 -8.20
CA PRO A 76 32.44 -2.29 -8.13
C PRO A 76 32.29 -3.32 -9.26
N SER A 77 31.10 -3.54 -9.79
CA SER A 77 30.82 -4.56 -10.80
C SER A 77 30.02 -4.03 -12.01
N SER A 78 30.05 -4.77 -13.11
CA SER A 78 29.21 -4.48 -14.29
C SER A 78 27.72 -4.69 -14.03
N THR A 79 27.36 -5.58 -13.11
CA THR A 79 25.96 -5.80 -12.69
C THR A 79 25.42 -4.57 -11.96
N ASP A 80 26.24 -3.96 -11.10
CA ASP A 80 25.85 -2.72 -10.41
C ASP A 80 25.62 -1.58 -11.39
N VAL A 81 26.48 -1.45 -12.41
CA VAL A 81 26.28 -0.47 -13.49
C VAL A 81 25.00 -0.75 -14.27
N GLN A 82 24.74 -2.01 -14.61
CA GLN A 82 23.55 -2.39 -15.37
C GLN A 82 22.26 -2.04 -14.63
N ASN A 83 22.23 -2.23 -13.31
CA ASN A 83 21.06 -1.99 -12.48
C ASN A 83 20.91 -0.52 -12.04
N ASN A 84 22.02 0.22 -11.85
CA ASN A 84 22.03 1.52 -11.20
C ASN A 84 22.74 2.64 -12.00
N GLY A 85 23.29 2.36 -13.18
CA GLY A 85 24.09 3.31 -13.97
C GLY A 85 23.29 4.35 -14.76
N THR A 86 22.03 4.58 -14.41
CA THR A 86 21.16 5.58 -15.04
C THR A 86 20.49 6.43 -13.98
N ASP A 87 20.87 7.70 -13.93
CA ASP A 87 20.30 8.66 -13.00
C ASP A 87 19.04 9.31 -13.57
N ARG A 88 18.13 9.73 -12.68
CA ARG A 88 16.91 10.44 -13.01
C ARG A 88 16.73 11.63 -12.09
N ILE A 89 16.60 12.82 -12.70
CA ILE A 89 16.24 14.04 -11.99
C ILE A 89 14.76 14.26 -12.19
N TYR A 90 13.98 14.17 -11.11
CA TYR A 90 12.54 14.43 -11.11
C TYR A 90 12.28 15.90 -10.86
N PHE A 91 11.36 16.48 -11.62
CA PHE A 91 10.98 17.89 -11.50
C PHE A 91 9.54 18.08 -12.01
N ASP A 92 8.91 19.16 -11.57
CA ASP A 92 7.63 19.60 -12.07
C ASP A 92 7.84 20.70 -13.14
N GLU A 93 7.34 20.48 -14.36
CA GLU A 93 7.59 21.41 -15.47
C GLU A 93 6.88 22.76 -15.31
N GLN A 94 5.92 22.87 -14.40
CA GLN A 94 5.18 24.09 -14.13
C GLN A 94 5.81 24.96 -13.04
N THR A 95 6.48 24.33 -12.08
CA THR A 95 7.03 25.02 -10.90
C THR A 95 8.55 25.02 -10.86
N ASP A 96 9.23 24.11 -11.56
CA ASP A 96 10.67 23.88 -11.43
C ASP A 96 11.46 24.29 -12.66
N GLN A 97 12.67 24.83 -12.43
CA GLN A 97 13.72 24.98 -13.42
C GLN A 97 14.90 24.11 -13.02
N VAL A 98 15.39 23.27 -13.95
CA VAL A 98 16.49 22.36 -13.70
C VAL A 98 17.74 22.81 -14.48
N THR A 99 18.88 22.84 -13.80
CA THR A 99 20.20 23.05 -14.43
C THR A 99 21.12 21.92 -14.03
N ILE A 100 21.75 21.24 -15.00
CA ILE A 100 22.78 20.22 -14.74
C ILE A 100 24.13 20.89 -14.85
N HIS A 101 24.87 20.93 -13.75
CA HIS A 101 26.19 21.57 -13.66
C HIS A 101 27.31 20.62 -14.07
N LEU A 102 27.19 19.34 -13.69
CA LEU A 102 28.17 18.30 -13.99
C LEU A 102 27.44 16.96 -14.16
N ALA A 103 27.83 16.22 -15.21
CA ALA A 103 27.44 14.83 -15.36
C ALA A 103 28.62 14.10 -16.07
N ALA A 104 29.33 13.26 -15.34
CA ALA A 104 30.51 12.59 -15.85
C ALA A 104 30.83 11.31 -15.07
N SER A 105 31.62 10.43 -15.69
CA SER A 105 32.23 9.29 -15.01
C SER A 105 33.73 9.24 -15.20
N ILE A 106 34.42 8.54 -14.30
CA ILE A 106 35.82 8.15 -14.44
C ILE A 106 35.87 6.62 -14.42
N ASP A 107 36.41 6.02 -15.48
CA ASP A 107 36.53 4.57 -15.58
C ASP A 107 37.65 4.02 -14.68
N ALA A 108 37.74 2.68 -14.55
CA ALA A 108 38.76 2.00 -13.76
C ALA A 108 40.19 2.32 -14.17
N LYS A 109 40.42 2.88 -15.37
CA LYS A 109 41.74 3.32 -15.87
C LYS A 109 42.03 4.80 -15.63
N GLY A 110 41.08 5.53 -15.01
CA GLY A 110 41.24 6.96 -14.74
C GLY A 110 40.84 7.88 -15.89
N ARG A 111 40.19 7.38 -16.92
CA ARG A 111 39.76 8.20 -18.06
C ARG A 111 38.42 8.85 -17.73
N LEU A 112 38.33 10.16 -17.97
CA LEU A 112 37.10 10.93 -17.83
C LEU A 112 36.21 10.73 -19.05
N HIS A 113 34.93 10.52 -18.79
CA HIS A 113 33.86 10.43 -19.77
C HIS A 113 32.77 11.42 -19.40
N ALA A 114 32.73 12.57 -20.08
CA ALA A 114 31.72 13.60 -19.85
C ALA A 114 30.41 13.26 -20.58
N PHE A 115 29.30 13.54 -19.94
CA PHE A 115 27.98 13.44 -20.56
C PHE A 115 27.76 14.61 -21.53
N GLU A 116 27.22 14.32 -22.69
CA GLU A 116 26.90 15.33 -23.69
C GLU A 116 25.43 15.76 -23.62
N ALA A 117 25.19 17.07 -23.67
CA ALA A 117 23.84 17.66 -23.54
C ALA A 117 22.81 17.07 -24.51
N ASP A 118 23.24 16.72 -25.73
CA ASP A 118 22.36 16.15 -26.77
C ASP A 118 21.84 14.75 -26.40
N ASN A 119 22.45 14.07 -25.45
CA ASN A 119 22.02 12.76 -24.94
C ASN A 119 20.96 12.85 -23.83
N LEU A 120 20.67 14.06 -23.33
CA LEU A 120 19.65 14.26 -22.30
C LEU A 120 18.26 13.95 -22.83
N LYS A 121 17.57 13.05 -22.16
CA LYS A 121 16.19 12.69 -22.47
C LYS A 121 15.27 13.20 -21.36
N ILE A 122 14.25 13.94 -21.73
CA ILE A 122 13.16 14.33 -20.83
C ILE A 122 11.95 13.49 -21.19
N THR A 123 11.40 12.77 -20.22
CA THR A 123 10.23 11.91 -20.38
C THR A 123 9.21 12.19 -19.30
N ASN A 124 7.97 11.80 -19.53
CA ASN A 124 6.94 11.85 -18.52
C ASN A 124 7.25 10.84 -17.39
N VAL A 125 6.86 11.17 -16.18
CA VAL A 125 6.78 10.21 -15.07
C VAL A 125 5.40 9.57 -15.16
N ASP A 126 5.18 8.73 -16.18
CA ASP A 126 3.87 8.16 -16.48
C ASP A 126 3.92 6.63 -16.35
N ASN A 127 2.91 6.10 -15.68
CA ASN A 127 2.60 4.68 -15.60
C ASN A 127 1.28 4.31 -16.33
N GLY A 128 0.83 5.17 -17.27
CA GLY A 128 -0.29 4.90 -18.16
C GLY A 128 -1.67 5.30 -17.62
N ASN A 129 -1.80 5.73 -16.36
CA ASN A 129 -3.08 6.11 -15.75
C ASN A 129 -2.98 7.36 -14.87
N THR A 130 -2.09 8.31 -15.26
CA THR A 130 -1.79 9.51 -14.49
C THR A 130 -1.74 10.73 -15.38
N PHE A 131 -2.45 11.80 -15.02
CA PHE A 131 -2.23 13.14 -15.52
C PHE A 131 -1.32 13.89 -14.54
N THR A 132 -0.15 14.33 -15.01
CA THR A 132 0.86 14.97 -14.16
C THR A 132 1.77 15.90 -14.94
N ASP A 133 2.14 17.02 -14.35
CA ASP A 133 3.19 17.93 -14.82
C ASP A 133 4.60 17.45 -14.44
N ARG A 134 4.72 16.34 -13.70
CA ARG A 134 6.01 15.76 -13.33
C ARG A 134 6.73 15.17 -14.52
N ARG A 135 8.00 15.50 -14.63
CA ARG A 135 8.93 15.03 -15.67
C ARG A 135 10.14 14.41 -15.02
N GLN A 136 10.85 13.60 -15.80
CA GLN A 136 12.18 13.12 -15.43
C GLN A 136 13.19 13.42 -16.52
N ALA A 137 14.33 14.00 -16.13
CA ALA A 137 15.51 14.11 -16.95
C ALA A 137 16.36 12.86 -16.74
N VAL A 138 16.53 12.05 -17.78
CA VAL A 138 17.27 10.78 -17.74
C VAL A 138 18.70 11.03 -18.15
N VAL A 139 19.65 10.74 -17.25
CA VAL A 139 21.10 10.93 -17.43
C VAL A 139 21.78 9.55 -17.38
N ALA A 140 22.09 8.99 -18.55
CA ALA A 140 22.86 7.76 -18.66
C ALA A 140 24.34 8.12 -18.85
N LEU A 141 25.11 8.05 -17.79
CA LEU A 141 26.51 8.49 -17.80
C LEU A 141 27.37 7.58 -18.68
N PRO A 142 28.18 8.15 -19.58
CA PRO A 142 29.03 7.37 -20.47
C PRO A 142 30.22 6.75 -19.73
N GLY A 143 30.81 5.69 -20.30
CA GLY A 143 32.05 5.08 -19.83
C GLY A 143 31.97 4.33 -18.50
N LEU A 144 30.75 4.10 -17.95
CA LEU A 144 30.57 3.31 -16.74
C LEU A 144 30.92 1.83 -16.97
N GLY A 145 31.61 1.25 -16.00
CA GLY A 145 31.99 -0.15 -15.96
C GLY A 145 32.44 -0.54 -14.55
N ALA A 146 32.84 -1.79 -14.35
CA ALA A 146 33.37 -2.21 -13.05
C ALA A 146 34.58 -1.34 -12.62
N GLY A 147 34.54 -0.83 -11.39
CA GLY A 147 35.54 0.08 -10.81
C GLY A 147 35.40 1.55 -11.24
N SER A 148 34.27 1.95 -11.82
CA SER A 148 33.99 3.34 -12.19
C SER A 148 33.45 4.16 -11.04
N ILE A 149 33.75 5.48 -11.09
CA ILE A 149 33.12 6.49 -10.23
C ILE A 149 32.31 7.43 -11.12
N ALA A 150 31.07 7.70 -10.72
CA ALA A 150 30.15 8.61 -11.40
C ALA A 150 29.84 9.83 -10.53
N MET A 151 29.66 10.99 -11.13
CA MET A 151 29.21 12.21 -10.44
C MET A 151 28.14 12.91 -11.27
N LEU A 152 27.04 13.21 -10.59
CA LEU A 152 25.98 14.07 -11.10
C LEU A 152 25.82 15.27 -10.17
N GLU A 153 25.89 16.49 -10.71
CA GLU A 153 25.61 17.71 -9.97
C GLU A 153 24.58 18.54 -10.73
N TYR A 154 23.48 18.86 -10.04
CA TYR A 154 22.38 19.61 -10.63
C TYR A 154 21.74 20.55 -9.62
N GLU A 155 20.98 21.50 -10.13
CA GLU A 155 20.21 22.44 -9.36
C GLU A 155 18.76 22.43 -9.80
N ILE A 156 17.84 22.46 -8.84
CA ILE A 156 16.42 22.68 -9.06
C ILE A 156 16.02 23.97 -8.36
N VAL A 157 15.42 24.89 -9.10
CA VAL A 157 14.84 26.13 -8.58
C VAL A 157 13.32 26.04 -8.70
N THR A 158 12.65 25.94 -7.56
CA THR A 158 11.19 25.82 -7.48
C THR A 158 10.57 27.19 -7.22
N ASP A 159 9.53 27.56 -7.98
CA ASP A 159 8.67 28.71 -7.70
C ASP A 159 7.78 28.42 -6.49
N ARG A 160 8.14 28.99 -5.34
CA ARG A 160 7.48 28.77 -4.06
C ARG A 160 6.05 29.28 -4.03
N SER A 161 5.75 30.34 -4.78
CA SER A 161 4.41 30.93 -4.83
C SER A 161 3.34 30.01 -5.43
N ARG A 162 3.78 28.99 -6.17
CA ARG A 162 2.92 28.00 -6.84
C ARG A 162 2.82 26.67 -6.09
N LEU A 163 3.50 26.51 -4.97
CA LEU A 163 3.44 25.29 -4.17
C LEU A 163 2.13 25.22 -3.38
N GLU A 164 1.19 24.37 -3.84
CA GLU A 164 -0.11 24.17 -3.17
C GLU A 164 0.02 23.63 -1.74
N MET A 165 1.03 22.79 -1.48
CA MET A 165 1.29 22.17 -0.17
C MET A 165 2.15 23.05 0.76
N GLY A 166 2.68 24.21 0.28
CA GLY A 166 3.76 24.92 0.95
C GLY A 166 5.11 24.24 0.76
N TRP A 167 6.16 24.82 1.33
CA TRP A 167 7.49 24.24 1.26
C TRP A 167 7.75 23.33 2.47
N THR A 168 8.12 22.11 2.18
CA THR A 168 8.68 21.12 3.13
C THR A 168 9.54 20.15 2.35
N ASP A 169 10.74 19.91 2.83
CA ASP A 169 11.65 18.88 2.30
C ASP A 169 11.87 17.78 3.33
N ILE A 170 11.85 16.53 2.85
CA ILE A 170 12.08 15.33 3.65
C ILE A 170 13.23 14.55 3.01
N TYR A 171 14.29 14.33 3.75
CA TYR A 171 15.47 13.60 3.32
C TYR A 171 15.69 12.36 4.16
N SER A 172 16.03 11.25 3.53
CA SER A 172 16.52 10.04 4.18
C SER A 172 18.03 9.99 4.05
N SER A 173 18.76 9.81 5.14
CA SER A 173 20.20 9.60 5.09
C SER A 173 20.55 8.18 4.70
N GLN A 174 19.69 7.22 5.06
CA GLN A 174 19.86 5.80 4.74
C GLN A 174 19.14 5.42 3.46
N ILE A 175 19.78 4.62 2.63
CA ILE A 175 19.24 4.01 1.42
C ILE A 175 19.64 2.52 1.35
N MET A 176 19.25 1.82 0.27
CA MET A 176 19.53 0.38 0.09
C MET A 176 21.02 0.03 -0.12
N VAL A 177 21.88 1.02 -0.16
CA VAL A 177 23.34 0.87 -0.28
C VAL A 177 24.05 1.73 0.77
N PRO A 178 25.31 1.42 1.14
CA PRO A 178 26.08 2.26 2.06
C PRO A 178 26.30 3.66 1.49
N VAL A 179 26.32 4.67 2.40
CA VAL A 179 26.63 6.07 2.08
C VAL A 179 27.88 6.49 2.86
N SER A 180 28.97 6.80 2.17
CA SER A 180 30.24 7.18 2.84
C SER A 180 30.17 8.58 3.44
N HIS A 181 29.63 9.55 2.70
CA HIS A 181 29.47 10.93 3.16
C HIS A 181 28.09 11.47 2.78
N TRP A 182 27.37 11.95 3.78
CA TRP A 182 26.09 12.61 3.61
C TRP A 182 26.17 14.01 4.21
N ALA A 183 25.76 15.03 3.47
CA ALA A 183 25.77 16.41 3.92
C ALA A 183 24.55 17.16 3.40
N LEU A 184 23.95 18.01 4.26
CA LEU A 184 22.86 18.89 3.86
C LEU A 184 23.00 20.22 4.58
N THR A 185 22.87 21.32 3.82
CA THR A 185 22.79 22.68 4.38
C THR A 185 21.47 23.32 3.94
N VAL A 186 20.86 24.08 4.82
CA VAL A 186 19.67 24.89 4.50
C VAL A 186 19.92 26.32 4.98
N GLU A 187 19.67 27.29 4.13
CA GLU A 187 19.70 28.73 4.46
C GLU A 187 18.32 29.33 4.20
N TRP A 188 17.84 30.15 5.12
CA TRP A 188 16.57 30.91 4.99
C TRP A 188 16.69 32.34 5.52
N PRO A 189 15.81 33.28 5.10
CA PRO A 189 15.79 34.64 5.61
C PRO A 189 15.49 34.70 7.11
N GLU A 190 16.04 35.70 7.83
CA GLU A 190 15.84 35.87 9.28
C GLU A 190 14.34 36.08 9.68
N ASP A 191 13.51 36.57 8.77
CA ASP A 191 12.07 36.76 8.97
C ASP A 191 11.22 35.54 8.59
N GLU A 192 11.81 34.48 8.06
CA GLU A 192 11.15 33.21 7.76
C GLU A 192 11.11 32.31 9.00
N GLN A 193 9.94 31.76 9.31
CA GLN A 193 9.80 30.78 10.38
C GLN A 193 9.92 29.38 9.79
N VAL A 194 10.95 28.67 10.19
CA VAL A 194 11.26 27.31 9.71
C VAL A 194 11.35 26.36 10.90
N ASP A 195 10.61 25.27 10.82
CA ASP A 195 10.75 24.14 11.72
C ASP A 195 11.58 23.04 11.07
N TRP A 196 12.35 22.34 11.87
CA TRP A 196 13.10 21.18 11.43
C TRP A 196 13.22 20.14 12.54
N ASP A 197 13.34 18.88 12.14
CA ASP A 197 13.60 17.78 13.05
C ASP A 197 14.47 16.72 12.37
N VAL A 198 15.29 16.02 13.18
CA VAL A 198 16.12 14.92 12.74
C VAL A 198 15.83 13.70 13.60
N GLY A 199 15.47 12.60 12.95
CA GLY A 199 15.26 11.31 13.60
C GLY A 199 16.31 10.29 13.20
N GLY A 200 16.86 9.57 14.20
CA GLY A 200 17.80 8.48 14.00
C GLY A 200 19.19 8.74 14.62
N HIS A 201 20.22 8.05 14.08
CA HIS A 201 21.56 8.01 14.71
C HIS A 201 22.70 8.34 13.76
N TRP A 202 22.45 8.33 12.44
CA TRP A 202 23.51 8.39 11.43
C TRP A 202 23.83 9.79 10.96
N ILE A 203 22.93 10.75 11.25
CA ILE A 203 23.15 12.17 10.94
C ILE A 203 23.08 13.00 12.21
N SER A 204 23.91 14.07 12.22
CA SER A 204 23.93 15.08 13.26
C SER A 204 23.71 16.44 12.65
N CYS A 205 22.81 17.24 13.22
CA CYS A 205 22.44 18.55 12.72
C CYS A 205 22.73 19.63 13.75
N GLU A 206 23.22 20.77 13.27
CA GLU A 206 23.37 22.01 14.02
C GLU A 206 22.65 23.13 13.27
N GLY A 207 21.80 23.88 13.98
CA GLY A 207 21.02 24.96 13.36
C GLY A 207 20.96 26.21 14.23
N ASP A 208 20.70 27.35 13.59
CA ASP A 208 20.46 28.64 14.22
C ASP A 208 19.18 29.30 13.64
N ASN A 209 19.03 30.62 13.79
CA ASN A 209 17.81 31.32 13.39
C ASN A 209 17.61 31.40 11.85
N ASN A 210 18.64 31.17 11.05
CA ASN A 210 18.62 31.34 9.60
C ASN A 210 19.37 30.27 8.83
N GLY A 211 19.76 29.17 9.48
CA GLY A 211 20.46 28.09 8.83
C GLY A 211 20.47 26.77 9.60
N LEU A 212 20.69 25.71 8.86
CA LEU A 212 20.82 24.33 9.35
C LEU A 212 21.96 23.65 8.58
N SER A 213 22.80 22.93 9.29
CA SER A 213 23.85 22.09 8.71
C SER A 213 23.81 20.71 9.31
N CYS A 214 23.70 19.68 8.46
CA CYS A 214 23.64 18.29 8.86
C CYS A 214 24.73 17.48 8.18
N LEU A 215 25.35 16.56 8.92
CA LEU A 215 26.42 15.70 8.45
C LEU A 215 26.21 14.26 8.89
N GLY A 216 26.61 13.32 8.04
CA GLY A 216 26.65 11.89 8.31
C GLY A 216 27.82 11.23 7.60
N ALA A 217 28.39 10.19 8.19
CA ALA A 217 29.49 9.43 7.61
C ALA A 217 29.31 7.94 7.88
N ASP A 218 29.83 7.11 6.93
CA ASP A 218 29.81 5.65 7.01
C ASP A 218 28.44 5.06 7.36
N ILE A 219 27.40 5.60 6.73
CA ILE A 219 26.00 5.21 6.96
C ILE A 219 25.77 3.86 6.30
N PRO A 220 25.33 2.82 7.06
CA PRO A 220 25.09 1.50 6.50
C PRO A 220 23.87 1.45 5.60
N ALA A 221 23.85 0.49 4.69
CA ALA A 221 22.66 0.18 3.90
C ALA A 221 21.50 -0.21 4.81
N VAL A 222 20.32 0.31 4.52
CA VAL A 222 19.08 -0.13 5.15
C VAL A 222 18.78 -1.57 4.73
N ARG A 223 18.44 -2.40 5.71
CA ARG A 223 17.94 -3.76 5.49
C ARG A 223 16.59 -3.87 6.14
N PHE A 224 15.54 -3.81 5.32
CA PHE A 224 14.17 -3.94 5.82
C PHE A 224 13.88 -5.36 6.25
N ALA A 225 13.17 -5.46 7.34
CA ALA A 225 12.70 -6.69 7.90
C ALA A 225 11.20 -6.63 8.08
N GLY A 226 10.45 -7.16 7.14
CA GLY A 226 9.02 -7.34 7.29
C GLY A 226 8.18 -6.12 6.91
N GLU A 227 6.96 -6.08 7.42
CA GLU A 227 5.91 -5.13 7.05
C GLU A 227 6.02 -3.74 7.71
N VAL A 228 7.18 -3.38 8.25
CA VAL A 228 7.36 -2.05 8.85
C VAL A 228 7.57 -1.03 7.75
N SER A 229 6.94 0.13 7.87
CA SER A 229 7.16 1.25 6.94
C SER A 229 8.62 1.69 6.99
N TRP A 230 9.32 1.58 5.86
CA TRP A 230 10.71 2.01 5.78
C TRP A 230 10.87 3.48 6.15
N ALA A 231 9.88 4.31 5.83
CA ALA A 231 9.89 5.74 6.13
C ALA A 231 9.91 6.03 7.64
N ASP A 232 9.41 5.09 8.49
CA ASP A 232 9.45 5.23 9.94
C ASP A 232 10.73 4.66 10.56
N GLU A 233 11.41 3.74 9.85
CA GLU A 233 12.64 3.09 10.35
C GLU A 233 13.92 3.84 10.00
N VAL A 234 13.96 4.55 8.86
CA VAL A 234 15.19 5.20 8.41
C VAL A 234 15.43 6.53 9.11
N ASP A 235 16.71 6.86 9.27
CA ASP A 235 17.10 8.19 9.70
C ASP A 235 16.63 9.24 8.68
N HIS A 236 16.02 10.31 9.17
CA HIS A 236 15.46 11.36 8.33
C HIS A 236 15.75 12.74 8.87
N LEU A 237 15.81 13.69 7.96
CA LEU A 237 15.72 15.12 8.21
C LEU A 237 14.46 15.65 7.57
N ILE A 238 13.69 16.41 8.32
CA ILE A 238 12.53 17.15 7.85
C ILE A 238 12.80 18.64 8.10
N VAL A 239 12.55 19.47 7.10
CA VAL A 239 12.69 20.93 7.22
C VAL A 239 11.60 21.62 6.39
N GLY A 240 10.91 22.57 6.96
CA GLY A 240 9.81 23.27 6.27
C GLY A 240 9.24 24.45 7.02
N GLU A 241 8.16 25.00 6.49
CA GLU A 241 7.46 26.14 7.09
C GLU A 241 6.84 25.76 8.44
N ALA A 242 7.10 26.56 9.47
CA ALA A 242 6.55 26.39 10.83
C ALA A 242 5.09 26.88 10.90
N LYS A 243 4.11 26.01 10.66
CA LYS A 243 2.69 26.43 10.59
C LYS A 243 1.72 25.66 11.50
N GLY A 244 2.14 24.57 12.11
CA GLY A 244 1.26 23.71 12.91
C GLY A 244 0.22 22.92 12.10
N TRP A 245 -0.42 21.95 12.75
CA TRP A 245 -1.40 21.06 12.11
C TRP A 245 -2.68 21.77 11.69
N ASP A 246 -3.14 22.77 12.46
CA ASP A 246 -4.34 23.56 12.08
C ASP A 246 -4.19 24.23 10.72
N ALA A 247 -2.99 24.76 10.40
CA ALA A 247 -2.75 25.38 9.10
C ALA A 247 -2.73 24.35 7.94
N VAL A 248 -2.26 23.13 8.21
CA VAL A 248 -2.32 22.01 7.25
C VAL A 248 -3.79 21.62 7.01
N ILE A 249 -4.57 21.49 8.09
CA ILE A 249 -6.00 21.16 8.05
C ILE A 249 -6.78 22.23 7.29
N ASP A 250 -6.58 23.51 7.62
CA ASP A 250 -7.29 24.63 6.99
C ASP A 250 -7.03 24.69 5.49
N ARG A 251 -5.78 24.44 5.06
CA ARG A 251 -5.40 24.41 3.64
C ARG A 251 -6.08 23.25 2.92
N ALA A 252 -5.98 22.02 3.47
CA ALA A 252 -6.58 20.83 2.87
C ALA A 252 -8.12 20.93 2.83
N ARG A 253 -8.72 21.45 3.90
CA ARG A 253 -10.16 21.65 3.98
C ARG A 253 -10.65 22.71 2.99
N SER A 254 -9.95 23.84 2.88
CA SER A 254 -10.29 24.86 1.89
C SER A 254 -10.26 24.32 0.47
N ALA A 255 -9.25 23.49 0.13
CA ALA A 255 -9.16 22.83 -1.16
C ALA A 255 -10.31 21.82 -1.38
N PHE A 256 -10.65 21.04 -0.37
CA PHE A 256 -11.76 20.08 -0.42
C PHE A 256 -13.12 20.77 -0.55
N ASP A 257 -13.37 21.84 0.20
CA ASP A 257 -14.63 22.60 0.17
C ASP A 257 -14.87 23.27 -1.19
N GLN A 258 -13.82 23.60 -1.96
CA GLN A 258 -13.96 24.09 -3.33
C GLN A 258 -14.65 23.07 -4.25
N ALA A 259 -14.36 21.77 -4.06
CA ALA A 259 -15.02 20.72 -4.85
C ALA A 259 -16.52 20.62 -4.53
N LEU A 260 -16.92 20.97 -3.31
CA LEU A 260 -18.32 20.95 -2.87
C LEU A 260 -19.12 22.19 -3.30
N ALA A 261 -18.48 23.19 -3.93
CA ALA A 261 -19.16 24.39 -4.43
C ALA A 261 -20.08 24.12 -5.64
N ASP A 262 -19.80 23.07 -6.43
CA ASP A 262 -20.63 22.64 -7.55
C ASP A 262 -20.94 21.14 -7.43
N THR A 263 -22.17 20.84 -7.05
CA THR A 263 -22.66 19.46 -6.77
C THR A 263 -23.81 19.05 -7.69
N ARG A 264 -23.97 19.72 -8.82
CA ARG A 264 -25.05 19.41 -9.78
C ARG A 264 -24.97 17.96 -10.24
N GLY A 265 -26.15 17.32 -10.36
CA GLY A 265 -26.27 15.92 -10.76
C GLY A 265 -26.31 14.94 -9.56
N SER A 266 -26.09 15.40 -8.33
CA SER A 266 -26.09 14.51 -7.15
C SER A 266 -27.48 14.01 -6.78
N ASP A 267 -28.51 14.89 -6.83
CA ASP A 267 -29.89 14.49 -6.53
C ASP A 267 -30.45 13.52 -7.58
N GLU A 268 -30.14 13.79 -8.86
CA GLU A 268 -30.51 12.92 -9.99
C GLU A 268 -29.85 11.55 -9.84
N LEU A 269 -28.59 11.51 -9.41
CA LEU A 269 -27.89 10.26 -9.16
C LEU A 269 -28.51 9.45 -8.02
N LEU A 270 -28.89 10.07 -6.89
CA LEU A 270 -29.56 9.37 -5.79
C LEU A 270 -30.90 8.76 -6.23
N VAL A 271 -31.63 9.42 -7.18
CA VAL A 271 -32.81 8.86 -7.80
C VAL A 271 -32.46 7.68 -8.72
N GLU A 272 -31.40 7.80 -9.55
CA GLU A 272 -30.90 6.71 -10.40
C GLU A 272 -30.51 5.47 -9.59
N LEU A 273 -29.86 5.67 -8.46
CA LEU A 273 -29.46 4.61 -7.52
C LEU A 273 -30.63 4.06 -6.67
N GLU A 274 -31.85 4.58 -6.84
CA GLU A 274 -33.05 4.16 -6.12
C GLU A 274 -32.93 4.24 -4.58
N THR A 275 -32.07 5.12 -4.06
CA THR A 275 -31.75 5.20 -2.62
C THR A 275 -32.97 5.48 -1.75
N GLY A 276 -33.97 6.19 -2.23
CA GLY A 276 -35.16 6.59 -1.46
C GLY A 276 -36.02 5.43 -0.94
N ARG A 277 -35.77 4.20 -1.34
CA ARG A 277 -36.48 2.98 -0.88
C ARG A 277 -35.63 2.10 0.04
N LEU A 278 -34.36 2.45 0.23
CA LEU A 278 -33.37 1.67 0.95
C LEU A 278 -33.25 2.14 2.41
N THR A 279 -32.88 1.25 3.29
CA THR A 279 -32.39 1.60 4.63
C THR A 279 -31.10 2.41 4.53
N GLN A 280 -30.73 3.18 5.55
CA GLN A 280 -29.51 3.99 5.53
C GLN A 280 -28.26 3.14 5.25
N SER A 281 -28.14 1.95 5.84
CA SER A 281 -27.05 1.01 5.58
C SER A 281 -26.98 0.56 4.10
N GLU A 282 -28.13 0.27 3.50
CA GLU A 282 -28.20 -0.08 2.07
C GLU A 282 -27.91 1.13 1.17
N GLN A 283 -28.29 2.34 1.59
CA GLN A 283 -27.94 3.58 0.90
C GLN A 283 -26.42 3.80 0.90
N ILE A 284 -25.76 3.65 2.07
CA ILE A 284 -24.30 3.75 2.19
C ILE A 284 -23.63 2.73 1.26
N ALA A 285 -24.06 1.47 1.32
CA ALA A 285 -23.53 0.39 0.49
C ALA A 285 -23.63 0.73 -1.02
N ARG A 286 -24.79 1.18 -1.45
CA ARG A 286 -25.08 1.52 -2.86
C ARG A 286 -24.26 2.73 -3.34
N ILE A 287 -24.17 3.77 -2.51
CA ILE A 287 -23.36 4.96 -2.82
C ILE A 287 -21.88 4.61 -2.88
N HIS A 288 -21.38 3.86 -1.88
CA HIS A 288 -19.98 3.42 -1.86
C HIS A 288 -19.65 2.58 -3.09
N GLU A 289 -20.45 1.56 -3.40
CA GLU A 289 -20.25 0.72 -4.58
C GLU A 289 -20.19 1.52 -5.88
N PHE A 290 -21.14 2.47 -6.06
CA PHE A 290 -21.14 3.35 -7.21
C PHE A 290 -19.85 4.19 -7.31
N VAL A 291 -19.45 4.86 -6.22
CA VAL A 291 -18.26 5.71 -6.26
C VAL A 291 -16.99 4.86 -6.45
N ALA A 292 -16.92 3.70 -5.83
CA ALA A 292 -15.77 2.81 -5.92
C ALA A 292 -15.58 2.21 -7.33
N ARG A 293 -16.68 1.82 -8.01
CA ARG A 293 -16.64 1.02 -9.24
C ARG A 293 -17.02 1.78 -10.51
N ASP A 294 -18.02 2.68 -10.43
CA ASP A 294 -18.54 3.36 -11.61
C ASP A 294 -17.83 4.70 -11.91
N ILE A 295 -17.02 5.19 -10.97
CA ILE A 295 -16.08 6.29 -11.17
C ILE A 295 -14.69 5.69 -11.33
N ARG A 296 -14.13 5.72 -12.55
CA ARG A 296 -12.82 5.16 -12.85
C ARG A 296 -11.70 5.94 -12.13
N TYR A 297 -10.78 5.23 -11.49
CA TYR A 297 -9.59 5.86 -10.90
C TYR A 297 -8.61 6.32 -11.99
N VAL A 298 -8.25 7.60 -11.94
CA VAL A 298 -7.21 8.22 -12.77
C VAL A 298 -6.47 9.21 -11.89
N SER A 299 -5.19 8.98 -11.65
CA SER A 299 -4.37 9.89 -10.83
C SER A 299 -4.23 11.27 -11.50
N MET A 300 -4.49 12.34 -10.74
CA MET A 300 -4.49 13.72 -11.22
C MET A 300 -3.66 14.59 -10.27
N SER A 301 -2.45 14.91 -10.69
CA SER A 301 -1.49 15.73 -9.92
C SER A 301 -0.92 16.90 -10.75
N GLU A 302 -1.73 17.44 -11.65
CA GLU A 302 -1.41 18.65 -12.40
C GLU A 302 -1.49 19.89 -11.49
N LEU A 303 -0.84 20.97 -11.90
CA LEU A 303 -0.90 22.24 -11.19
C LEU A 303 -2.35 22.73 -11.00
N GLY A 304 -2.70 23.06 -9.77
CA GLY A 304 -4.06 23.43 -9.37
C GLY A 304 -4.93 22.24 -8.94
N HIS A 305 -4.47 20.99 -9.18
CA HIS A 305 -5.16 19.77 -8.81
C HIS A 305 -4.30 18.78 -8.01
N ALA A 306 -3.09 19.16 -7.60
CA ALA A 306 -2.27 18.30 -6.75
C ALA A 306 -2.92 18.03 -5.38
N VAL A 307 -3.60 19.03 -4.81
CA VAL A 307 -4.32 18.98 -3.53
C VAL A 307 -5.82 19.19 -3.70
N THR A 308 -6.20 20.07 -4.65
CA THR A 308 -7.59 20.50 -4.84
C THR A 308 -8.35 19.52 -5.72
N PRO A 309 -9.42 18.88 -5.21
CA PRO A 309 -10.25 18.00 -6.01
C PRO A 309 -11.01 18.77 -7.11
N HIS A 310 -11.36 18.08 -8.18
CA HIS A 310 -12.37 18.58 -9.14
C HIS A 310 -13.73 18.70 -8.46
N SER A 311 -14.61 19.54 -9.02
CA SER A 311 -15.96 19.66 -8.46
C SER A 311 -16.72 18.34 -8.53
N VAL A 312 -17.61 18.10 -7.55
CA VAL A 312 -18.47 16.91 -7.52
C VAL A 312 -19.22 16.76 -8.85
N ALA A 313 -19.78 17.85 -9.40
CA ALA A 313 -20.47 17.84 -10.69
C ALA A 313 -19.56 17.41 -11.84
N SER A 314 -18.31 17.86 -11.86
CA SER A 314 -17.33 17.48 -12.88
C SER A 314 -17.00 15.98 -12.80
N THR A 315 -16.70 15.47 -11.62
CA THR A 315 -16.37 14.06 -11.39
C THR A 315 -17.56 13.14 -11.71
N LEU A 316 -18.77 13.52 -11.32
CA LEU A 316 -19.99 12.78 -11.67
C LEU A 316 -20.23 12.72 -13.17
N SER A 317 -20.00 13.84 -13.89
CA SER A 317 -20.25 13.89 -15.34
C SER A 317 -19.18 13.16 -16.15
N SER A 318 -17.91 13.21 -15.72
CA SER A 318 -16.78 12.58 -16.42
C SER A 318 -16.62 11.10 -16.12
N ARG A 319 -17.16 10.63 -14.96
CA ARG A 319 -17.03 9.26 -14.45
C ARG A 319 -15.56 8.83 -14.27
N TYR A 320 -14.67 9.77 -13.96
CA TYR A 320 -13.30 9.48 -13.53
C TYR A 320 -12.79 10.55 -12.54
N GLY A 321 -11.81 10.19 -11.75
CA GLY A 321 -11.14 11.03 -10.78
C GLY A 321 -10.17 10.23 -9.94
N ASP A 322 -9.37 10.90 -9.11
CA ASP A 322 -8.45 10.26 -8.17
C ASP A 322 -9.04 10.13 -6.75
N CYS A 323 -8.18 9.83 -5.75
CA CYS A 323 -8.62 9.61 -4.36
C CYS A 323 -9.40 10.81 -3.80
N LYS A 324 -8.94 12.04 -4.01
CA LYS A 324 -9.59 13.25 -3.50
C LYS A 324 -10.89 13.57 -4.22
N ASP A 325 -10.95 13.37 -5.55
CA ASP A 325 -12.16 13.59 -6.35
C ASP A 325 -13.28 12.63 -5.93
N LYS A 326 -12.94 11.33 -5.83
CA LYS A 326 -13.86 10.28 -5.43
C LYS A 326 -14.30 10.45 -3.97
N SER A 327 -13.39 10.90 -3.08
CA SER A 327 -13.72 11.22 -1.69
C SER A 327 -14.67 12.40 -1.58
N ALA A 328 -14.52 13.44 -2.41
CA ALA A 328 -15.45 14.58 -2.42
C ALA A 328 -16.86 14.15 -2.85
N VAL A 329 -16.97 13.31 -3.88
CA VAL A 329 -18.26 12.74 -4.32
C VAL A 329 -18.87 11.88 -3.21
N LEU A 330 -18.10 10.95 -2.63
CA LEU A 330 -18.57 10.05 -1.57
C LEU A 330 -19.05 10.83 -0.35
N HIS A 331 -18.24 11.76 0.16
CA HIS A 331 -18.58 12.63 1.28
C HIS A 331 -19.88 13.39 1.05
N HIS A 332 -20.03 14.00 -0.14
CA HIS A 332 -21.23 14.77 -0.47
C HIS A 332 -22.49 13.91 -0.52
N LEU A 333 -22.42 12.76 -1.20
CA LEU A 333 -23.56 11.84 -1.30
C LEU A 333 -23.97 11.25 0.05
N LEU A 334 -23.00 10.90 0.91
CA LEU A 334 -23.28 10.44 2.28
C LEU A 334 -23.98 11.53 3.10
N LYS A 335 -23.54 12.78 2.97
CA LYS A 335 -24.20 13.93 3.64
C LYS A 335 -25.63 14.13 3.19
N LEU A 336 -25.96 13.94 1.91
CA LEU A 336 -27.32 14.05 1.39
C LEU A 336 -28.28 13.01 1.99
N ILE A 337 -27.78 11.83 2.38
CA ILE A 337 -28.58 10.79 3.05
C ILE A 337 -28.50 10.89 4.59
N GLY A 338 -27.94 11.98 5.13
CA GLY A 338 -27.90 12.24 6.57
C GLY A 338 -26.81 11.49 7.34
N VAL A 339 -25.75 11.06 6.68
CA VAL A 339 -24.57 10.47 7.32
C VAL A 339 -23.53 11.57 7.59
N GLU A 340 -23.14 11.74 8.85
CA GLU A 340 -22.10 12.68 9.29
C GLU A 340 -20.72 12.10 8.95
N ALA A 341 -20.29 12.32 7.72
CA ALA A 341 -18.99 11.86 7.22
C ALA A 341 -17.97 13.00 7.17
N PHE A 342 -16.69 12.66 7.33
CA PHE A 342 -15.59 13.61 7.30
C PHE A 342 -14.43 13.10 6.44
N PRO A 343 -13.74 14.01 5.69
CA PRO A 343 -12.56 13.63 4.92
C PRO A 343 -11.35 13.46 5.82
N VAL A 344 -10.49 12.50 5.45
CA VAL A 344 -9.28 12.13 6.19
C VAL A 344 -8.12 12.00 5.20
N LEU A 345 -7.01 12.69 5.48
CA LEU A 345 -5.74 12.48 4.78
C LEU A 345 -5.03 11.25 5.34
N VAL A 346 -4.42 10.46 4.48
CA VAL A 346 -3.70 9.23 4.86
C VAL A 346 -2.26 9.29 4.36
N ALA A 347 -1.31 9.02 5.24
CA ALA A 347 0.10 8.85 4.91
C ALA A 347 0.39 7.35 4.72
N THR A 348 0.22 6.84 3.49
CA THR A 348 0.29 5.39 3.21
C THR A 348 1.67 4.78 3.47
N GLN A 349 2.70 5.64 3.54
CA GLN A 349 4.09 5.25 3.83
C GLN A 349 4.46 5.38 5.33
N ARG A 350 3.49 5.66 6.22
CA ARG A 350 3.73 5.89 7.65
C ARG A 350 2.78 5.07 8.51
N ASN A 351 3.32 4.48 9.58
CA ASN A 351 2.56 3.76 10.60
C ASN A 351 2.72 4.38 12.00
N ASP A 352 3.70 5.26 12.18
CA ASP A 352 3.99 5.89 13.48
C ASP A 352 3.72 7.41 13.41
N PRO A 353 2.61 7.90 14.01
CA PRO A 353 2.28 9.33 14.01
C PRO A 353 3.33 10.19 14.72
N SER A 354 4.10 9.63 15.66
CA SER A 354 5.16 10.36 16.38
C SER A 354 6.33 10.77 15.46
N ARG A 355 6.41 10.18 14.27
CA ARG A 355 7.43 10.49 13.24
C ARG A 355 7.06 11.70 12.37
N LEU A 356 5.86 12.26 12.53
CA LEU A 356 5.40 13.43 11.81
C LEU A 356 5.65 14.69 12.65
N THR A 357 6.91 14.96 12.94
CA THR A 357 7.34 15.98 13.91
C THR A 357 7.22 17.43 13.41
N VAL A 358 7.35 17.67 12.10
CA VAL A 358 7.14 18.99 11.47
C VAL A 358 5.83 18.93 10.68
N PRO A 359 4.79 19.67 11.11
CA PRO A 359 3.49 19.62 10.43
C PRO A 359 3.55 19.97 8.94
N SER A 360 3.14 19.02 8.08
CA SER A 360 3.17 19.20 6.63
C SER A 360 2.19 18.32 5.89
N MET A 361 1.64 18.83 4.78
CA MET A 361 0.85 18.02 3.83
C MET A 361 1.70 16.99 3.06
N ARG A 362 3.02 17.16 3.02
CA ARG A 362 3.94 16.29 2.27
C ARG A 362 3.99 14.84 2.76
N TYR A 363 3.50 14.56 3.96
CA TYR A 363 3.39 13.19 4.46
C TYR A 363 2.25 12.41 3.82
N PHE A 364 1.19 13.11 3.41
CA PHE A 364 -0.06 12.49 2.98
C PHE A 364 -0.12 12.35 1.47
N ASP A 365 -0.36 11.16 1.02
CA ASP A 365 -0.42 10.77 -0.40
C ASP A 365 -1.78 10.17 -0.79
N HIS A 366 -2.71 10.08 0.16
CA HIS A 366 -4.04 9.53 -0.07
C HIS A 366 -5.13 10.25 0.72
N MET A 367 -6.38 10.11 0.29
CA MET A 367 -7.57 10.65 0.95
C MET A 367 -8.69 9.64 0.97
N VAL A 368 -9.34 9.52 2.12
CA VAL A 368 -10.50 8.65 2.35
C VAL A 368 -11.63 9.41 3.06
N VAL A 369 -12.78 8.79 3.20
CA VAL A 369 -13.93 9.34 3.92
C VAL A 369 -14.29 8.44 5.08
N CYS A 370 -14.34 8.98 6.28
CA CYS A 370 -14.72 8.24 7.48
C CYS A 370 -16.02 8.78 8.08
N PHE A 371 -16.74 7.94 8.82
CA PHE A 371 -17.94 8.30 9.59
C PHE A 371 -18.06 7.42 10.83
N GLU A 372 -18.83 7.88 11.80
CA GLU A 372 -19.11 7.13 13.03
C GLU A 372 -20.39 6.30 12.87
N LEU A 373 -20.31 5.01 13.20
CA LEU A 373 -21.46 4.12 13.24
C LEU A 373 -21.39 3.22 14.49
N GLU A 374 -22.41 3.28 15.34
CA GLU A 374 -22.48 2.48 16.58
C GLU A 374 -21.24 2.62 17.51
N GLY A 375 -20.60 3.80 17.47
CA GLY A 375 -19.42 4.11 18.29
C GLY A 375 -18.10 3.60 17.73
N ASN A 376 -18.08 3.13 16.48
CA ASN A 376 -16.89 2.76 15.74
C ASN A 376 -16.69 3.68 14.54
N THR A 377 -15.44 4.04 14.27
CA THR A 377 -15.07 4.79 13.07
C THR A 377 -14.92 3.83 11.90
N HIS A 378 -15.69 4.06 10.84
CA HIS A 378 -15.59 3.35 9.57
C HIS A 378 -14.95 4.24 8.52
N CYS A 379 -13.84 3.80 7.92
CA CYS A 379 -13.16 4.53 6.85
C CYS A 379 -13.37 3.82 5.50
N LEU A 380 -13.98 4.54 4.57
CA LEU A 380 -14.25 4.08 3.20
C LEU A 380 -13.21 4.63 2.26
N ASP A 381 -12.54 3.74 1.57
CA ASP A 381 -11.66 4.13 0.47
C ASP A 381 -12.42 4.03 -0.86
N ALA A 382 -12.79 5.17 -1.39
CA ALA A 382 -13.50 5.25 -2.67
C ALA A 382 -12.67 4.77 -3.87
N THR A 383 -11.37 4.53 -3.70
CA THR A 383 -10.49 3.99 -4.77
C THR A 383 -10.40 2.48 -4.76
N ASP A 384 -10.81 1.83 -3.66
CA ASP A 384 -10.86 0.37 -3.54
C ASP A 384 -12.17 -0.18 -4.11
N ALA A 385 -12.11 -0.82 -5.26
CA ALA A 385 -13.25 -1.42 -5.94
C ALA A 385 -13.67 -2.80 -5.40
N HIS A 386 -13.10 -3.25 -4.28
CA HIS A 386 -13.25 -4.63 -3.80
C HIS A 386 -13.71 -4.74 -2.34
N THR A 387 -13.38 -3.81 -1.46
CA THR A 387 -13.79 -3.81 -0.06
C THR A 387 -15.20 -3.26 0.09
N ASP A 388 -16.00 -3.86 0.94
CA ASP A 388 -17.36 -3.40 1.26
C ASP A 388 -17.36 -2.20 2.22
N TRP A 389 -18.52 -1.59 2.41
CA TRP A 389 -18.67 -0.37 3.21
C TRP A 389 -18.56 -0.55 4.73
N LEU A 390 -18.62 -1.79 5.25
CA LEU A 390 -18.52 -2.08 6.69
C LEU A 390 -17.07 -2.24 7.15
N HIS A 391 -16.13 -2.46 6.22
CA HIS A 391 -14.75 -2.77 6.54
C HIS A 391 -13.80 -1.72 5.96
N THR A 392 -12.91 -1.23 6.81
CA THR A 392 -11.80 -0.39 6.36
C THR A 392 -10.82 -1.25 5.56
N PRO A 393 -10.40 -0.85 4.34
CA PRO A 393 -9.45 -1.61 3.55
C PRO A 393 -8.13 -1.86 4.28
N ALA A 394 -7.59 -3.07 4.11
CA ALA A 394 -6.37 -3.52 4.79
C ALA A 394 -5.18 -2.58 4.63
N TRP A 395 -5.01 -2.08 3.42
CA TRP A 395 -3.83 -1.34 3.04
C TRP A 395 -3.74 0.06 3.68
N ILE A 396 -4.86 0.57 4.25
CA ILE A 396 -4.88 1.81 5.03
C ILE A 396 -4.98 1.56 6.54
N GLN A 397 -5.29 0.36 7.00
CA GLN A 397 -5.31 0.04 8.44
C GLN A 397 -3.91 0.17 9.04
N GLY A 398 -3.80 0.79 10.21
CA GLY A 398 -2.53 1.05 10.88
C GLY A 398 -1.68 2.11 10.18
N LYS A 399 -2.24 2.87 9.22
CA LYS A 399 -1.56 4.00 8.60
C LYS A 399 -1.84 5.28 9.37
N VAL A 400 -0.87 6.19 9.34
CA VAL A 400 -1.04 7.52 9.92
C VAL A 400 -2.05 8.31 9.11
N ALA A 401 -2.99 8.94 9.78
CA ALA A 401 -4.08 9.69 9.19
C ALA A 401 -4.30 11.03 9.92
N LEU A 402 -4.81 12.02 9.20
CA LEU A 402 -5.17 13.32 9.74
C LEU A 402 -6.61 13.64 9.36
N LYS A 403 -7.48 13.71 10.37
CA LYS A 403 -8.87 14.15 10.19
C LYS A 403 -8.89 15.63 9.84
N LEU A 404 -9.64 16.03 8.83
CA LEU A 404 -9.74 17.41 8.39
C LEU A 404 -10.75 18.21 9.26
N GLU A 405 -10.54 18.19 10.56
CA GLU A 405 -11.30 18.99 11.54
C GLU A 405 -10.37 19.83 12.41
N PRO A 406 -10.73 21.08 12.77
CA PRO A 406 -9.89 21.94 13.60
C PRO A 406 -9.48 21.26 14.91
N GLY A 407 -8.21 21.39 15.29
CA GLY A 407 -7.67 20.80 16.51
C GLY A 407 -7.35 19.30 16.42
N SER A 408 -7.48 18.68 15.24
CA SER A 408 -7.03 17.29 15.04
C SER A 408 -5.51 17.21 14.93
N GLU A 409 -4.97 16.11 15.41
CA GLU A 409 -3.56 15.72 15.30
C GLU A 409 -3.45 14.42 14.50
N PRO A 410 -2.30 14.11 13.89
CA PRO A 410 -2.09 12.83 13.28
C PRO A 410 -2.31 11.67 14.25
N ASP A 411 -3.06 10.67 13.81
CA ASP A 411 -3.38 9.47 14.58
C ASP A 411 -3.36 8.24 13.66
N GLU A 412 -3.51 7.04 14.19
CA GLU A 412 -3.48 5.79 13.45
C GLU A 412 -4.90 5.35 13.07
N ILE A 413 -5.11 4.95 11.82
CA ILE A 413 -6.36 4.27 11.43
C ILE A 413 -6.44 2.93 12.15
N ALA A 414 -7.55 2.71 12.87
CA ALA A 414 -7.75 1.52 13.67
C ALA A 414 -7.54 0.23 12.85
N VAL A 415 -6.87 -0.72 13.48
CA VAL A 415 -6.61 -2.04 12.92
C VAL A 415 -7.65 -3.04 13.41
N ALA A 416 -8.27 -3.77 12.51
CA ALA A 416 -9.21 -4.82 12.87
C ALA A 416 -8.46 -6.02 13.48
N PRO A 417 -8.92 -6.58 14.62
CA PRO A 417 -8.22 -7.68 15.29
C PRO A 417 -8.17 -8.96 14.45
N PHE A 418 -9.11 -9.12 13.53
CA PHE A 418 -9.16 -10.22 12.58
C PHE A 418 -9.50 -9.67 11.21
N ARG A 419 -8.48 -9.51 10.36
CA ARG A 419 -8.67 -9.07 8.98
C ARG A 419 -9.11 -10.22 8.08
N TRP A 420 -8.63 -11.44 8.35
CA TRP A 420 -8.98 -12.65 7.61
C TRP A 420 -10.04 -13.45 8.38
N LYS A 421 -11.28 -13.41 7.90
CA LYS A 421 -12.40 -14.13 8.50
C LYS A 421 -12.98 -15.11 7.49
N VAL A 422 -13.09 -16.38 7.90
CA VAL A 422 -13.64 -17.43 7.04
C VAL A 422 -14.60 -18.32 7.82
N ARG A 423 -15.69 -18.68 7.16
CA ARG A 423 -16.67 -19.67 7.66
C ARG A 423 -16.77 -20.81 6.65
N VAL A 424 -16.60 -22.02 7.12
CA VAL A 424 -16.79 -23.24 6.35
C VAL A 424 -17.96 -24.04 6.92
N ASN A 425 -18.95 -24.34 6.10
CA ASN A 425 -20.04 -25.26 6.44
C ASN A 425 -19.96 -26.44 5.47
N SER A 426 -19.88 -27.66 5.99
CA SER A 426 -19.83 -28.89 5.20
C SER A 426 -20.83 -29.90 5.75
N GLU A 427 -21.64 -30.47 4.86
CA GLU A 427 -22.53 -31.59 5.14
C GLU A 427 -22.07 -32.78 4.31
N LEU A 428 -21.57 -33.82 4.98
CA LEU A 428 -21.10 -35.05 4.37
C LEU A 428 -22.07 -36.19 4.72
N ASN A 429 -22.73 -36.76 3.70
CA ASN A 429 -23.70 -37.83 3.84
C ASN A 429 -23.17 -39.10 3.22
N PHE A 430 -22.89 -40.11 4.04
CA PHE A 430 -22.43 -41.41 3.58
C PHE A 430 -23.59 -42.26 3.01
N THR A 431 -23.36 -42.87 1.88
CA THR A 431 -24.36 -43.70 1.20
C THR A 431 -24.34 -45.12 1.70
N GLY A 432 -25.46 -45.84 1.59
CA GLY A 432 -25.53 -47.26 1.92
C GLY A 432 -24.66 -48.18 1.02
N GLN A 433 -24.01 -47.64 -0.01
CA GLN A 433 -23.09 -48.33 -0.91
C GLN A 433 -21.62 -48.02 -0.61
N GLY A 434 -21.34 -47.24 0.44
CA GLY A 434 -19.99 -46.89 0.86
C GLY A 434 -19.36 -45.67 0.18
N GLY A 435 -20.11 -44.96 -0.66
CA GLY A 435 -19.74 -43.65 -1.16
C GLY A 435 -20.21 -42.51 -0.24
N ALA A 436 -20.09 -41.28 -0.66
CA ALA A 436 -20.60 -40.09 0.07
C ALA A 436 -20.99 -38.98 -0.88
N THR A 437 -21.84 -38.09 -0.40
CA THR A 437 -22.07 -36.76 -1.03
C THR A 437 -21.66 -35.66 -0.07
N GLU A 438 -20.98 -34.65 -0.56
CA GLU A 438 -20.60 -33.45 0.23
C GLU A 438 -21.21 -32.21 -0.39
N GLN A 439 -21.82 -31.40 0.47
CA GLN A 439 -22.16 -30.01 0.17
C GLN A 439 -21.34 -29.09 1.06
N GLN A 440 -20.43 -28.31 0.45
CA GLN A 440 -19.59 -27.39 1.21
C GLN A 440 -19.87 -25.94 0.77
N LYS A 441 -19.96 -25.04 1.76
CA LYS A 441 -19.98 -23.61 1.54
C LYS A 441 -18.83 -22.97 2.32
N ARG A 442 -17.88 -22.37 1.61
CA ARG A 442 -16.81 -21.55 2.17
C ARG A 442 -17.15 -20.09 1.96
N THR A 443 -17.17 -19.30 3.04
CA THR A 443 -17.54 -17.88 3.03
C THR A 443 -16.35 -17.07 3.55
N TYR A 444 -15.85 -16.19 2.71
CA TYR A 444 -14.85 -15.17 3.05
C TYR A 444 -15.59 -13.91 3.48
N ILE A 445 -15.14 -13.24 4.53
CA ILE A 445 -15.86 -12.15 5.19
C ILE A 445 -14.94 -10.93 5.33
N GLY A 446 -15.50 -9.75 5.11
CA GLY A 446 -14.82 -8.48 5.29
C GLY A 446 -13.65 -8.30 4.33
N GLU A 447 -12.49 -7.94 4.85
CA GLU A 447 -11.28 -7.72 4.05
C GLU A 447 -10.91 -8.94 3.21
N TYR A 448 -11.00 -10.15 3.77
CA TYR A 448 -10.70 -11.36 3.02
C TYR A 448 -11.71 -11.58 1.87
N ALA A 449 -12.97 -11.15 2.04
CA ALA A 449 -13.92 -11.10 0.92
C ALA A 449 -13.48 -10.13 -0.17
N GLY A 450 -12.93 -8.97 0.19
CA GLY A 450 -12.37 -7.99 -0.74
C GLY A 450 -11.21 -8.56 -1.55
N ILE A 451 -10.23 -9.19 -0.89
CA ILE A 451 -9.09 -9.86 -1.53
C ILE A 451 -9.58 -10.95 -2.48
N PHE A 452 -10.49 -11.81 -2.02
CA PHE A 452 -11.00 -12.92 -2.82
C PHE A 452 -11.85 -12.43 -4.01
N ARG A 453 -12.62 -11.36 -3.82
CA ARG A 453 -13.37 -10.68 -4.90
C ARG A 453 -12.43 -10.12 -5.96
N SER A 454 -11.37 -9.43 -5.55
CA SER A 454 -10.35 -8.91 -6.47
C SER A 454 -9.73 -10.04 -7.31
N PHE A 455 -9.39 -11.16 -6.67
CA PHE A 455 -8.86 -12.33 -7.34
C PHE A 455 -9.85 -12.92 -8.37
N LEU A 456 -11.11 -13.13 -7.99
CA LEU A 456 -12.13 -13.68 -8.88
C LEU A 456 -12.52 -12.74 -10.02
N SER A 457 -12.53 -11.43 -9.79
CA SER A 457 -12.88 -10.43 -10.81
C SER A 457 -11.86 -10.33 -11.94
N GLY A 458 -10.62 -10.73 -11.68
CA GLY A 458 -9.55 -10.83 -12.70
C GLY A 458 -9.67 -12.03 -13.64
N MET A 459 -10.64 -12.94 -13.39
CA MET A 459 -10.84 -14.18 -14.15
C MET A 459 -12.17 -14.15 -14.93
N ASP A 460 -12.20 -14.74 -16.10
CA ASP A 460 -13.45 -15.10 -16.75
C ASP A 460 -14.13 -16.33 -16.09
N SER A 461 -15.33 -16.69 -16.52
CA SER A 461 -16.11 -17.79 -15.95
C SER A 461 -15.40 -19.14 -16.02
N ASP A 462 -14.72 -19.40 -17.14
CA ASP A 462 -14.06 -20.67 -17.38
C ASP A 462 -12.79 -20.79 -16.52
N SER A 463 -12.00 -19.72 -16.47
CA SER A 463 -10.80 -19.64 -15.61
C SER A 463 -11.14 -19.77 -14.12
N ARG A 464 -12.25 -19.17 -13.65
CA ARG A 464 -12.73 -19.35 -12.26
C ARG A 464 -13.08 -20.80 -11.96
N ARG A 465 -13.77 -21.47 -12.91
CA ARG A 465 -14.14 -22.86 -12.77
C ARG A 465 -12.90 -23.76 -12.76
N GLU A 466 -11.98 -23.60 -13.71
CA GLU A 466 -10.72 -24.35 -13.76
C GLU A 466 -9.92 -24.19 -12.47
N TRP A 467 -9.76 -22.97 -11.99
CA TRP A 467 -9.12 -22.70 -10.71
C TRP A 467 -9.79 -23.43 -9.55
N ALA A 468 -11.12 -23.40 -9.47
CA ALA A 468 -11.86 -24.06 -8.40
C ALA A 468 -11.72 -25.57 -8.43
N VAL A 469 -11.82 -26.18 -9.63
CA VAL A 469 -11.63 -27.62 -9.83
C VAL A 469 -10.21 -28.02 -9.45
N GLN A 470 -9.19 -27.32 -9.94
CA GLN A 470 -7.80 -27.63 -9.64
C GLN A 470 -7.52 -27.52 -8.13
N ASN A 471 -7.94 -26.45 -7.47
CA ASN A 471 -7.77 -26.28 -6.02
C ASN A 471 -8.49 -27.35 -5.21
N TYR A 472 -9.64 -27.82 -5.68
CA TYR A 472 -10.39 -28.87 -5.01
C TYR A 472 -9.72 -30.23 -5.20
N GLN A 473 -9.29 -30.56 -6.41
CA GLN A 473 -8.61 -31.84 -6.73
C GLN A 473 -7.27 -31.99 -6.02
N GLU A 474 -6.52 -30.89 -5.83
CA GLU A 474 -5.32 -30.89 -4.99
C GLU A 474 -5.60 -31.27 -3.53
N GLN A 475 -6.83 -31.01 -3.05
CA GLN A 475 -7.25 -31.26 -1.67
C GLN A 475 -7.95 -32.63 -1.47
N VAL A 476 -8.56 -33.18 -2.49
CA VAL A 476 -9.41 -34.39 -2.38
C VAL A 476 -8.87 -35.56 -3.22
N ALA A 477 -9.17 -35.59 -4.50
CA ALA A 477 -8.73 -36.62 -5.44
C ALA A 477 -8.93 -36.18 -6.89
N ASP A 478 -8.01 -36.57 -7.77
CA ASP A 478 -8.02 -36.17 -9.19
C ASP A 478 -9.25 -36.71 -9.97
N THR A 479 -9.95 -37.70 -9.45
CA THR A 479 -11.10 -38.33 -10.12
C THR A 479 -12.43 -37.65 -9.80
N VAL A 480 -12.46 -36.70 -8.90
CA VAL A 480 -13.67 -36.00 -8.44
C VAL A 480 -13.77 -34.65 -9.09
N GLU A 481 -14.84 -34.35 -9.80
CA GLU A 481 -15.12 -33.06 -10.40
C GLU A 481 -16.40 -32.48 -9.81
N PRO A 482 -16.29 -31.59 -8.77
CA PRO A 482 -17.46 -30.99 -8.14
C PRO A 482 -18.10 -29.89 -9.01
N ALA A 483 -19.37 -29.65 -8.77
CA ALA A 483 -20.02 -28.43 -9.27
C ALA A 483 -19.71 -27.25 -8.34
N PHE A 484 -19.40 -26.09 -8.94
CA PHE A 484 -19.09 -24.86 -8.20
C PHE A 484 -20.06 -23.74 -8.49
N GLU A 485 -20.42 -23.00 -7.44
CA GLU A 485 -21.17 -21.74 -7.50
C GLU A 485 -20.43 -20.67 -6.72
N PHE A 486 -20.19 -19.50 -7.36
CA PHE A 486 -19.60 -18.32 -6.73
C PHE A 486 -20.70 -17.30 -6.43
N VAL A 487 -20.77 -16.79 -5.18
CA VAL A 487 -21.83 -15.89 -4.73
C VAL A 487 -21.24 -14.66 -4.07
N GLY A 488 -21.74 -13.48 -4.43
CA GLY A 488 -21.38 -12.21 -3.77
C GLY A 488 -20.09 -11.55 -4.27
N PHE A 489 -19.45 -12.05 -5.33
CA PHE A 489 -18.23 -11.44 -5.88
C PHE A 489 -18.52 -10.31 -6.89
N GLU A 490 -19.71 -10.27 -7.47
CA GLU A 490 -20.11 -9.27 -8.47
C GLU A 490 -20.52 -7.92 -7.85
N SER A 491 -20.83 -7.89 -6.56
CA SER A 491 -21.18 -6.70 -5.81
C SER A 491 -20.20 -6.47 -4.65
N LEU A 492 -20.24 -5.30 -3.99
CA LEU A 492 -19.49 -5.05 -2.75
C LEU A 492 -20.22 -5.59 -1.50
N ALA A 493 -20.72 -6.83 -1.58
CA ALA A 493 -21.30 -7.49 -0.43
C ALA A 493 -20.22 -7.79 0.63
N PRO A 494 -20.55 -7.76 1.96
CA PRO A 494 -19.61 -8.08 3.03
C PRO A 494 -19.07 -9.51 3.00
N GLU A 495 -19.72 -10.41 2.26
CA GLU A 495 -19.36 -11.81 2.15
C GLU A 495 -19.24 -12.25 0.69
N VAL A 496 -18.21 -13.07 0.41
CA VAL A 496 -18.07 -13.81 -0.85
C VAL A 496 -18.02 -15.29 -0.52
N SER A 497 -18.82 -16.10 -1.21
CA SER A 497 -18.88 -17.54 -0.95
C SER A 497 -18.56 -18.35 -2.20
N VAL A 498 -17.92 -19.50 -1.98
CA VAL A 498 -17.81 -20.60 -2.93
C VAL A 498 -18.60 -21.78 -2.38
N ARG A 499 -19.54 -22.30 -3.15
CA ARG A 499 -20.25 -23.53 -2.87
C ARG A 499 -19.72 -24.62 -3.76
N SER A 500 -19.58 -25.84 -3.22
CA SER A 500 -19.26 -27.04 -3.98
C SER A 500 -20.21 -28.17 -3.61
N ASP A 501 -20.69 -28.87 -4.64
CA ASP A 501 -21.48 -30.10 -4.52
C ASP A 501 -20.66 -31.22 -5.15
N THR A 502 -20.34 -32.26 -4.34
CA THR A 502 -19.42 -33.35 -4.72
C THR A 502 -20.06 -34.69 -4.44
N GLU A 503 -19.90 -35.61 -5.35
CA GLU A 503 -20.26 -37.04 -5.18
C GLU A 503 -18.98 -37.89 -5.21
N PHE A 504 -18.77 -38.67 -4.15
CA PHE A 504 -17.63 -39.60 -4.02
C PHE A 504 -18.04 -41.01 -4.36
N ASP A 505 -17.24 -41.67 -5.21
CA ASP A 505 -17.34 -43.10 -5.47
C ASP A 505 -17.20 -43.89 -4.17
N PRO A 506 -17.72 -45.16 -4.12
CA PRO A 506 -17.58 -46.01 -2.95
C PRO A 506 -16.12 -46.18 -2.50
N PHE A 507 -15.80 -45.76 -1.27
CA PHE A 507 -14.49 -45.89 -0.63
C PHE A 507 -14.54 -46.58 0.74
N LEU A 508 -15.75 -46.87 1.24
CA LEU A 508 -16.00 -47.67 2.44
C LEU A 508 -16.74 -48.98 2.08
N ASN A 509 -16.47 -50.03 2.84
CA ASN A 509 -17.23 -51.28 2.72
C ASN A 509 -18.42 -51.24 3.71
N PRO A 510 -19.67 -51.25 3.23
CA PRO A 510 -20.84 -51.17 4.11
C PRO A 510 -21.07 -52.42 4.98
N GLU A 511 -20.38 -53.53 4.71
CA GLU A 511 -20.42 -54.73 5.53
C GLU A 511 -19.36 -54.78 6.64
N GLU A 512 -18.52 -53.75 6.73
CA GLU A 512 -17.45 -53.64 7.72
C GLU A 512 -17.62 -52.40 8.60
N ALA A 513 -16.97 -52.40 9.80
CA ALA A 513 -16.91 -51.25 10.65
C ALA A 513 -16.19 -50.08 9.92
N MET A 514 -16.74 -48.91 10.00
CA MET A 514 -16.13 -47.74 9.36
C MET A 514 -15.18 -46.98 10.29
N SER A 515 -14.14 -46.42 9.72
CA SER A 515 -13.34 -45.36 10.32
C SER A 515 -13.17 -44.26 9.30
N TYR A 516 -13.45 -43.06 9.72
CA TYR A 516 -13.34 -41.87 8.86
C TYR A 516 -12.43 -40.84 9.51
N PHE A 517 -11.74 -40.13 8.65
CA PHE A 517 -10.84 -39.06 9.01
C PHE A 517 -11.03 -37.89 8.06
N GLU A 518 -11.31 -36.72 8.64
CA GLU A 518 -11.43 -35.45 7.92
C GLU A 518 -10.34 -34.50 8.36
N GLN A 519 -9.69 -33.87 7.42
CA GLN A 519 -8.76 -32.79 7.65
C GLN A 519 -8.95 -31.72 6.58
N SER A 520 -9.48 -30.57 6.95
CA SER A 520 -9.60 -29.46 6.02
C SER A 520 -8.22 -29.07 5.47
N ALA A 521 -7.96 -29.44 4.20
CA ALA A 521 -6.70 -29.10 3.55
C ALA A 521 -6.52 -27.58 3.47
N TRP A 522 -7.61 -26.84 3.20
CA TRP A 522 -7.59 -25.38 3.20
C TRP A 522 -7.18 -24.82 4.57
N LEU A 523 -7.79 -25.24 5.67
CA LEU A 523 -7.43 -24.73 7.02
C LEU A 523 -5.98 -25.05 7.36
N ASN A 524 -5.50 -26.23 7.00
CA ASN A 524 -4.09 -26.58 7.21
C ASN A 524 -3.15 -25.70 6.39
N GLN A 525 -3.47 -25.41 5.13
CA GLN A 525 -2.68 -24.52 4.29
C GLN A 525 -2.61 -23.12 4.87
N GLU A 526 -3.75 -22.57 5.34
CA GLU A 526 -3.79 -21.25 6.02
C GLU A 526 -2.91 -21.25 7.28
N ILE A 527 -3.04 -22.27 8.14
CA ILE A 527 -2.18 -22.37 9.33
C ILE A 527 -0.70 -22.50 8.94
N HIS A 528 -0.39 -23.30 7.90
CA HIS A 528 1.00 -23.43 7.44
C HIS A 528 1.59 -22.14 6.87
N SER A 529 0.78 -21.31 6.25
CA SER A 529 1.22 -19.99 5.76
C SER A 529 1.67 -19.03 6.87
N LEU A 530 1.27 -19.29 8.11
CA LEU A 530 1.63 -18.47 9.28
C LEU A 530 2.95 -18.87 9.93
N TYR A 531 3.60 -20.00 9.53
CA TYR A 531 4.88 -20.42 10.11
C TYR A 531 5.98 -19.42 9.78
N LEU A 532 6.72 -19.05 10.83
CA LEU A 532 7.81 -18.08 10.74
C LEU A 532 9.17 -18.79 10.64
N GLU A 533 10.09 -18.22 9.84
CA GLU A 533 11.47 -18.71 9.78
C GLU A 533 12.22 -18.46 11.09
N LYS A 534 12.96 -19.47 11.58
CA LYS A 534 13.69 -19.40 12.87
C LYS A 534 14.73 -18.30 12.97
N ASN A 535 15.32 -17.93 11.85
CA ASN A 535 16.30 -16.84 11.75
C ASN A 535 15.67 -15.56 11.19
N GLY A 536 14.36 -15.54 11.07
CA GLY A 536 13.58 -14.39 10.63
C GLY A 536 13.52 -13.31 11.69
N ARG A 537 13.14 -12.13 11.25
CA ARG A 537 12.90 -10.98 12.14
C ARG A 537 11.46 -11.08 12.70
N ALA A 538 11.11 -10.16 13.59
CA ALA A 538 9.73 -10.01 14.02
C ALA A 538 8.80 -9.93 12.80
N ALA A 539 7.74 -10.71 12.81
CA ALA A 539 6.74 -10.72 11.73
C ALA A 539 5.39 -10.29 12.29
N ARG A 540 4.71 -9.41 11.57
CA ARG A 540 3.32 -9.02 11.84
C ARG A 540 2.43 -9.78 10.88
N PHE A 541 1.33 -10.33 11.36
CA PHE A 541 0.34 -10.95 10.51
C PHE A 541 -1.08 -10.43 10.81
N PRO A 542 -2.01 -10.52 9.83
CA PRO A 542 -3.24 -9.73 9.82
C PRO A 542 -4.35 -10.26 10.75
N GLY A 543 -4.10 -11.28 11.51
CA GLY A 543 -5.12 -11.93 12.32
C GLY A 543 -6.07 -12.82 11.50
N LEU A 544 -6.30 -14.04 11.99
CA LEU A 544 -7.12 -15.06 11.35
C LEU A 544 -8.25 -15.52 12.28
N GLN A 545 -9.50 -15.46 11.82
CA GLN A 545 -10.66 -16.03 12.50
C GLN A 545 -11.35 -17.03 11.58
N VAL A 546 -11.43 -18.29 12.00
CA VAL A 546 -12.06 -19.36 11.23
C VAL A 546 -13.11 -20.06 12.08
N THR A 547 -14.29 -20.24 11.50
CA THR A 547 -15.31 -21.14 12.05
C THR A 547 -15.59 -22.23 11.05
N THR A 548 -15.36 -23.51 11.41
CA THR A 548 -15.77 -24.65 10.59
C THR A 548 -16.91 -25.39 11.27
N THR A 549 -17.94 -25.72 10.51
CA THR A 549 -19.07 -26.52 10.94
C THR A 549 -19.21 -27.72 10.00
N TYR A 550 -18.92 -28.89 10.52
CA TYR A 550 -19.09 -30.14 9.81
C TYR A 550 -20.27 -30.93 10.37
N ARG A 551 -21.14 -31.39 9.47
CA ARG A 551 -22.16 -32.37 9.77
C ARG A 551 -21.87 -33.63 9.00
N PHE A 552 -21.71 -34.74 9.70
CA PHE A 552 -21.53 -36.06 9.14
C PHE A 552 -22.79 -36.91 9.42
N ASP A 553 -23.38 -37.46 8.38
CA ASP A 553 -24.43 -38.48 8.48
C ASP A 553 -23.89 -39.80 7.95
N VAL A 554 -23.67 -40.78 8.83
CA VAL A 554 -23.09 -42.09 8.45
C VAL A 554 -24.08 -43.00 7.75
N GLY A 555 -25.30 -42.53 7.52
CA GLY A 555 -26.33 -43.26 6.79
C GLY A 555 -26.86 -44.50 7.53
N ALA A 556 -27.64 -45.32 6.82
CA ALA A 556 -28.33 -46.48 7.41
C ALA A 556 -27.43 -47.70 7.60
N ALA A 557 -26.18 -47.69 7.08
CA ALA A 557 -25.27 -48.85 7.18
C ALA A 557 -24.52 -48.90 8.51
N TRP A 558 -24.33 -47.75 9.18
CA TRP A 558 -23.48 -47.67 10.38
C TRP A 558 -24.12 -46.93 11.55
N SER A 559 -23.63 -47.26 12.74
CA SER A 559 -23.92 -46.54 13.98
C SER A 559 -22.63 -46.01 14.58
N LEU A 560 -22.56 -44.72 14.86
CA LEU A 560 -21.40 -44.05 15.44
C LEU A 560 -21.00 -44.68 16.80
N THR A 561 -19.71 -44.96 16.97
CA THR A 561 -19.16 -45.57 18.20
C THR A 561 -18.13 -44.65 18.87
N THR A 562 -17.05 -44.30 18.17
CA THR A 562 -16.02 -43.41 18.67
C THR A 562 -16.12 -42.04 17.98
N LEU A 563 -16.01 -40.95 18.74
CA LEU A 563 -16.09 -39.60 18.24
C LEU A 563 -14.77 -38.88 18.51
N THR A 564 -14.46 -37.89 17.66
CA THR A 564 -13.40 -36.92 17.96
C THR A 564 -13.70 -36.25 19.30
N PRO A 565 -12.72 -36.03 20.17
CA PRO A 565 -12.96 -35.38 21.47
C PRO A 565 -13.23 -33.89 21.34
N GLU A 566 -13.92 -33.33 22.31
CA GLU A 566 -13.94 -31.89 22.50
C GLU A 566 -12.53 -31.38 22.79
N PHE A 567 -12.27 -30.12 22.45
CA PHE A 567 -10.96 -29.50 22.59
C PHE A 567 -11.10 -28.02 22.95
N ASP A 568 -10.28 -27.54 23.88
CA ASP A 568 -10.14 -26.10 24.19
C ASP A 568 -8.68 -25.83 24.53
N TYR A 569 -8.05 -25.03 23.71
CA TYR A 569 -6.65 -24.63 23.87
C TYR A 569 -6.48 -23.16 23.59
N SER A 570 -5.84 -22.45 24.49
CA SER A 570 -5.52 -21.04 24.33
C SER A 570 -4.14 -20.70 24.92
N ASN A 571 -3.49 -19.71 24.33
CA ASN A 571 -2.30 -19.07 24.85
C ASN A 571 -2.24 -17.60 24.39
N ASP A 572 -1.10 -16.93 24.61
CA ASP A 572 -0.92 -15.53 24.24
C ASP A 572 -1.07 -15.25 22.75
N PHE A 573 -0.91 -16.25 21.89
CA PHE A 573 -0.99 -16.11 20.43
C PHE A 573 -2.39 -16.30 19.86
N GLY A 574 -3.25 -17.05 20.55
CA GLY A 574 -4.59 -17.33 20.04
C GLY A 574 -5.29 -18.48 20.75
N ARG A 575 -6.43 -18.88 20.19
CA ARG A 575 -7.31 -19.91 20.75
C ARG A 575 -7.88 -20.80 19.66
N MET A 576 -8.07 -22.10 19.99
CA MET A 576 -8.85 -23.05 19.19
C MET A 576 -9.79 -23.83 20.11
N VAL A 577 -11.07 -23.87 19.74
CA VAL A 577 -12.11 -24.61 20.48
C VAL A 577 -12.82 -25.54 19.50
N ARG A 578 -13.08 -26.77 19.95
CA ARG A 578 -13.87 -27.72 19.18
C ARG A 578 -15.01 -28.27 20.04
N HIS A 579 -16.23 -28.08 19.57
CA HIS A 579 -17.45 -28.64 20.12
C HIS A 579 -17.92 -29.83 19.29
N VAL A 580 -18.32 -30.92 19.98
CA VAL A 580 -18.71 -32.16 19.37
C VAL A 580 -20.09 -32.57 19.87
N GLN A 581 -21.04 -32.71 18.95
CA GLN A 581 -22.42 -33.09 19.29
C GLN A 581 -22.89 -34.27 18.46
N ARG A 582 -23.19 -35.37 19.14
CA ARG A 582 -23.87 -36.54 18.52
C ARG A 582 -25.39 -36.33 18.52
N ARG A 583 -26.03 -36.52 17.37
CA ARG A 583 -27.49 -36.53 17.21
C ARG A 583 -27.98 -37.91 16.81
N GLY A 584 -28.59 -38.61 17.78
CA GLY A 584 -28.93 -40.03 17.54
C GLY A 584 -27.71 -40.93 17.37
N ASN A 585 -27.83 -41.96 16.56
CA ASN A 585 -26.76 -42.93 16.34
C ASN A 585 -25.98 -42.69 15.03
N GLN A 586 -26.44 -41.80 14.17
CA GLN A 586 -25.95 -41.66 12.80
C GLN A 586 -25.37 -40.30 12.48
N THR A 587 -25.73 -39.24 13.22
CA THR A 587 -25.30 -37.89 12.88
C THR A 587 -24.33 -37.35 13.92
N LEU A 588 -23.24 -36.73 13.43
CA LEU A 588 -22.21 -36.05 14.21
C LEU A 588 -22.07 -34.60 13.71
N ASP A 589 -22.29 -33.64 14.59
CA ASP A 589 -21.95 -32.23 14.35
C ASP A 589 -20.63 -31.90 15.06
N VAL A 590 -19.70 -31.27 14.33
CA VAL A 590 -18.42 -30.79 14.85
C VAL A 590 -18.25 -29.32 14.47
N VAL A 591 -18.12 -28.46 15.46
CA VAL A 591 -17.85 -27.03 15.27
C VAL A 591 -16.46 -26.72 15.80
N THR A 592 -15.60 -26.14 14.96
CA THR A 592 -14.27 -25.69 15.38
C THR A 592 -14.16 -24.18 15.16
N GLU A 593 -13.76 -23.47 16.19
CA GLU A 593 -13.48 -22.04 16.20
C GLU A 593 -11.99 -21.83 16.43
N LEU A 594 -11.33 -21.11 15.50
CA LEU A 594 -9.93 -20.73 15.57
C LEU A 594 -9.83 -19.21 15.54
N GLU A 595 -9.10 -18.65 16.49
CA GLU A 595 -8.83 -17.23 16.60
C GLU A 595 -7.33 -17.00 16.84
N ILE A 596 -6.68 -16.32 15.90
CA ILE A 596 -5.32 -15.84 16.02
C ILE A 596 -5.39 -14.33 15.75
N PRO A 597 -5.43 -13.47 16.79
CA PRO A 597 -5.55 -12.03 16.61
C PRO A 597 -4.36 -11.45 15.85
N GLU A 598 -4.55 -10.28 15.25
CA GLU A 598 -3.44 -9.53 14.69
C GLU A 598 -2.37 -9.28 15.75
N GLN A 599 -1.14 -9.56 15.41
CA GLN A 599 -0.01 -9.40 16.33
C GLN A 599 1.32 -9.38 15.61
N SER A 600 2.32 -8.78 16.26
CA SER A 600 3.72 -8.93 15.91
C SER A 600 4.35 -9.99 16.80
N VAL A 601 5.02 -10.98 16.19
CA VAL A 601 5.75 -12.03 16.90
C VAL A 601 7.23 -11.64 16.95
N PRO A 602 7.79 -11.30 18.12
CA PRO A 602 9.21 -10.99 18.26
C PRO A 602 10.09 -12.19 17.89
N GLN A 603 11.31 -11.94 17.42
CA GLN A 603 12.25 -13.01 17.05
C GLN A 603 12.44 -14.07 18.14
N GLY A 604 12.48 -13.67 19.43
CA GLY A 604 12.63 -14.60 20.57
C GLY A 604 11.43 -15.51 20.82
N GLU A 605 10.24 -15.18 20.26
CA GLU A 605 8.99 -15.93 20.44
C GLU A 605 8.65 -16.84 19.24
N VAL A 606 9.41 -16.79 18.15
CA VAL A 606 9.12 -17.53 16.89
C VAL A 606 8.97 -19.03 17.13
N ASP A 607 9.88 -19.66 17.91
CA ASP A 607 9.78 -21.08 18.22
C ASP A 607 8.54 -21.43 19.05
N ARG A 608 8.10 -20.53 19.93
CA ARG A 608 6.89 -20.69 20.74
C ARG A 608 5.64 -20.55 19.89
N PHE A 609 5.64 -19.57 18.98
CA PHE A 609 4.57 -19.36 18.02
C PHE A 609 4.41 -20.55 17.06
N ASN A 610 5.52 -21.04 16.47
CA ASN A 610 5.46 -22.20 15.57
C ASN A 610 4.96 -23.47 16.31
N ARG A 611 5.35 -23.70 17.57
CA ARG A 611 4.79 -24.80 18.38
C ARG A 611 3.29 -24.65 18.64
N PHE A 612 2.79 -23.42 18.78
CA PHE A 612 1.35 -23.17 18.86
C PHE A 612 0.66 -23.60 17.56
N LEU A 613 1.20 -23.23 16.38
CA LEU A 613 0.68 -23.67 15.09
C LEU A 613 0.71 -25.20 14.91
N ASP A 614 1.77 -25.89 15.40
CA ASP A 614 1.84 -27.36 15.39
C ASP A 614 0.66 -28.01 16.15
N VAL A 615 0.25 -27.40 17.26
CA VAL A 615 -0.92 -27.87 18.01
C VAL A 615 -2.19 -27.66 17.20
N LEU A 616 -2.36 -26.50 16.57
CA LEU A 616 -3.55 -26.20 15.73
C LEU A 616 -3.66 -27.16 14.55
N VAL A 617 -2.57 -27.44 13.83
CA VAL A 617 -2.55 -28.40 12.71
C VAL A 617 -2.94 -29.79 13.16
N ARG A 618 -2.40 -30.26 14.28
CA ARG A 618 -2.72 -31.59 14.81
C ARG A 618 -4.18 -31.69 15.23
N GLU A 619 -4.67 -30.68 15.92
CA GLU A 619 -6.02 -30.68 16.51
C GLU A 619 -7.11 -30.24 15.52
N SER A 620 -6.76 -29.72 14.32
CA SER A 620 -7.75 -29.46 13.26
C SER A 620 -8.40 -30.72 12.69
N ARG A 621 -7.84 -31.89 13.02
CA ARG A 621 -8.30 -33.19 12.54
C ARG A 621 -9.58 -33.64 13.24
N ILE A 622 -10.53 -34.16 12.44
CA ILE A 622 -11.76 -34.77 12.91
C ILE A 622 -11.66 -36.26 12.59
N SER A 623 -11.93 -37.14 13.58
CA SER A 623 -11.96 -38.57 13.37
C SER A 623 -13.11 -39.21 14.12
N PHE A 624 -13.75 -40.20 13.52
CA PHE A 624 -14.81 -40.98 14.15
C PHE A 624 -14.89 -42.39 13.56
N SER A 625 -15.56 -43.28 14.29
CA SER A 625 -15.78 -44.65 13.87
C SER A 625 -17.23 -45.06 14.01
N GLY A 626 -17.66 -46.06 13.27
CA GLY A 626 -18.99 -46.62 13.35
C GLY A 626 -18.97 -48.15 13.18
N GLU A 627 -19.88 -48.84 13.83
CA GLU A 627 -20.15 -50.26 13.68
C GLU A 627 -21.30 -50.46 12.70
N VAL A 628 -21.28 -51.61 11.99
CA VAL A 628 -22.38 -52.05 11.08
C VAL A 628 -23.66 -52.23 11.87
N LEU A 629 -24.79 -51.73 11.35
CA LEU A 629 -26.13 -51.84 11.96
C LEU A 629 -26.77 -53.18 11.70
#